data_c051c734d929eb6dcdd46e5c5898d0cb
#
_entry.id   c051c734d929eb6dcdd46e5c5898d0cb
#
_cell.length_a   1.000
_cell.length_b   1.000
_cell.length_c   1.000
_cell.angle_alpha   90.00
_cell.angle_beta   90.00
_cell.angle_gamma   90.00
#
_symmetry.space_group_name_H-M   'P 1'
#
loop_
_entity.id
_entity.type
_entity.pdbx_description
1 polymer ?
#
loop_
_entity_poly.entity_id
_entity_poly.type
_entity_poly.pdbx_seq_one_letter_code
_entity_poly.pdbx_strand_id
1 'polypeptide(L)'
;MKRIGILGAGTWGMALARMLTVSGNDVLVWSAIEKEIDSLSTTRKHPNLSQMKIPDELRFTKSIEEVCKDKDILLFAVPSVFVRSTAAKARPYVADGQIIVDVAKGIEPDTLYTMTEILADELGKEGGPKGVRLVALSGPTHAEEVAIDLPTTIVSASKDMEAAAYVQEVFTNNVMRVYTNEDIKGVELSGAMKNVIALGVGISTGLGYGDNARAALITRGIAEIARLGVAMGCNVHTFAGLAGIGDLIVTATSMHSRNNRAGILIGKGETPENAVKEVGMVVEGMNALPAALELAERYQVEMPIVQTVNAIVNKGMSAAEAVKSLMERGLKNELPQGYEK
;
A
#
# COMPACT_ATOMS: atom_id res chain seq x y z
N MET A 1 -9.18 10.05 -24.11
CA MET A 1 -8.66 8.66 -24.04
C MET A 1 -7.17 8.74 -23.80
N LYS A 2 -6.68 8.15 -22.72
CA LYS A 2 -5.24 8.09 -22.36
C LYS A 2 -4.75 6.66 -22.53
N ARG A 3 -3.46 6.49 -22.85
CA ARG A 3 -2.80 5.18 -22.98
C ARG A 3 -2.12 4.85 -21.67
N ILE A 4 -2.54 3.76 -21.01
CA ILE A 4 -2.07 3.40 -19.68
C ILE A 4 -1.48 2.00 -19.70
N GLY A 5 -0.23 1.86 -19.29
CA GLY A 5 0.42 0.58 -19.07
C GLY A 5 0.38 0.21 -17.59
N ILE A 6 -0.05 -1.00 -17.26
CA ILE A 6 -0.13 -1.49 -15.89
C ILE A 6 0.84 -2.67 -15.72
N LEU A 7 1.80 -2.50 -14.84
CA LEU A 7 2.78 -3.50 -14.45
C LEU A 7 2.28 -4.22 -13.18
N GLY A 8 1.62 -5.37 -13.39
CA GLY A 8 1.05 -6.20 -12.34
C GLY A 8 -0.44 -6.50 -12.55
N ALA A 9 -0.76 -7.79 -12.71
CA ALA A 9 -2.12 -8.29 -12.89
C ALA A 9 -2.75 -8.83 -11.59
N GLY A 10 -2.24 -8.41 -10.43
CA GLY A 10 -2.80 -8.75 -9.13
C GLY A 10 -4.17 -8.08 -8.89
N THR A 11 -4.78 -8.39 -7.76
CA THR A 11 -6.13 -7.94 -7.39
C THR A 11 -6.31 -6.42 -7.56
N TRP A 12 -5.38 -5.61 -7.02
CA TRP A 12 -5.48 -4.15 -7.11
C TRP A 12 -5.20 -3.61 -8.51
N GLY A 13 -4.17 -4.13 -9.18
CA GLY A 13 -3.86 -3.75 -10.58
C GLY A 13 -5.02 -4.02 -11.52
N MET A 14 -5.69 -5.15 -11.38
CA MET A 14 -6.84 -5.52 -12.21
C MET A 14 -8.10 -4.71 -11.90
N ALA A 15 -8.35 -4.36 -10.64
CA ALA A 15 -9.45 -3.47 -10.27
C ALA A 15 -9.29 -2.09 -10.91
N LEU A 16 -8.07 -1.51 -10.84
CA LEU A 16 -7.74 -0.24 -11.50
C LEU A 16 -7.78 -0.34 -13.02
N ALA A 17 -7.25 -1.44 -13.59
CA ALA A 17 -7.28 -1.67 -15.04
C ALA A 17 -8.72 -1.66 -15.58
N ARG A 18 -9.62 -2.38 -14.92
CA ARG A 18 -11.04 -2.39 -15.26
C ARG A 18 -11.66 -1.00 -15.17
N MET A 19 -11.47 -0.33 -14.04
CA MET A 19 -12.03 1.02 -13.79
C MET A 19 -11.56 2.02 -14.86
N LEU A 20 -10.27 2.04 -15.17
CA LEU A 20 -9.69 2.94 -16.17
C LEU A 20 -10.19 2.63 -17.59
N THR A 21 -10.37 1.34 -17.92
CA THR A 21 -10.94 0.93 -19.21
C THR A 21 -12.40 1.36 -19.35
N VAL A 22 -13.22 1.14 -18.30
CA VAL A 22 -14.63 1.58 -18.28
C VAL A 22 -14.74 3.11 -18.36
N SER A 23 -13.74 3.83 -17.85
CA SER A 23 -13.64 5.30 -17.97
C SER A 23 -13.17 5.77 -19.36
N GLY A 24 -13.05 4.87 -20.35
CA GLY A 24 -12.74 5.20 -21.75
C GLY A 24 -11.24 5.35 -22.05
N ASN A 25 -10.35 4.81 -21.24
CA ASN A 25 -8.92 4.78 -21.50
C ASN A 25 -8.48 3.50 -22.21
N ASP A 26 -7.37 3.58 -22.95
CA ASP A 26 -6.70 2.45 -23.58
C ASP A 26 -5.72 1.82 -22.58
N VAL A 27 -6.08 0.68 -22.01
CA VAL A 27 -5.34 0.04 -20.94
C VAL A 27 -4.71 -1.26 -21.38
N LEU A 28 -3.42 -1.42 -21.10
CA LEU A 28 -2.65 -2.64 -21.33
C LEU A 28 -2.07 -3.15 -20.02
N VAL A 29 -2.33 -4.41 -19.69
CA VAL A 29 -1.86 -5.05 -18.44
C VAL A 29 -0.80 -6.09 -18.74
N TRP A 30 0.28 -6.05 -17.96
CA TRP A 30 1.36 -7.03 -17.97
C TRP A 30 1.49 -7.73 -16.61
N SER A 31 1.89 -8.98 -16.63
CA SER A 31 2.33 -9.73 -15.45
C SER A 31 3.64 -10.46 -15.73
N ALA A 32 4.48 -10.57 -14.69
CA ALA A 32 5.66 -11.43 -14.73
C ALA A 32 5.31 -12.93 -14.80
N ILE A 33 4.07 -13.29 -14.50
CA ILE A 33 3.54 -14.65 -14.52
C ILE A 33 2.71 -14.81 -15.80
N GLU A 34 3.32 -15.36 -16.85
CA GLU A 34 2.67 -15.50 -18.16
C GLU A 34 1.34 -16.26 -18.09
N LYS A 35 1.22 -17.27 -17.24
CA LYS A 35 0.00 -18.05 -17.04
C LYS A 35 -1.18 -17.19 -16.53
N GLU A 36 -0.91 -16.12 -15.76
CA GLU A 36 -1.96 -15.16 -15.36
C GLU A 36 -2.50 -14.44 -16.59
N ILE A 37 -1.60 -13.97 -17.45
CA ILE A 37 -1.97 -13.28 -18.70
C ILE A 37 -2.79 -14.21 -19.60
N ASP A 38 -2.37 -15.47 -19.79
CA ASP A 38 -3.09 -16.46 -20.58
C ASP A 38 -4.51 -16.69 -20.01
N SER A 39 -4.60 -16.86 -18.69
CA SER A 39 -5.89 -17.07 -18.01
C SER A 39 -6.80 -15.86 -18.14
N LEU A 40 -6.31 -14.65 -17.85
CA LEU A 40 -7.09 -13.41 -17.91
C LEU A 40 -7.56 -13.10 -19.33
N SER A 41 -6.70 -13.33 -20.34
CA SER A 41 -7.03 -13.11 -21.75
C SER A 41 -8.13 -14.07 -22.24
N THR A 42 -8.08 -15.33 -21.79
CA THR A 42 -8.99 -16.39 -22.26
C THR A 42 -10.30 -16.40 -21.49
N THR A 43 -10.22 -16.36 -20.15
CA THR A 43 -11.39 -16.55 -19.29
C THR A 43 -12.13 -15.26 -18.95
N ARG A 44 -11.49 -14.12 -19.09
CA ARG A 44 -11.99 -12.81 -18.62
C ARG A 44 -12.45 -12.83 -17.16
N LYS A 45 -11.75 -13.63 -16.32
CA LYS A 45 -12.03 -13.77 -14.89
C LYS A 45 -10.76 -13.65 -14.09
N HIS A 46 -10.83 -12.95 -12.94
CA HIS A 46 -9.75 -12.87 -11.99
C HIS A 46 -10.06 -13.74 -10.76
N PRO A 47 -9.16 -14.63 -10.29
CA PRO A 47 -9.47 -15.62 -9.25
C PRO A 47 -9.93 -14.99 -7.93
N ASN A 48 -9.38 -13.84 -7.56
CA ASN A 48 -9.69 -13.17 -6.29
C ASN A 48 -10.73 -12.04 -6.43
N LEU A 49 -11.29 -11.82 -7.63
CA LEU A 49 -12.30 -10.78 -7.90
C LEU A 49 -13.50 -11.42 -8.65
N SER A 50 -14.16 -12.34 -7.97
CA SER A 50 -15.22 -13.17 -8.59
C SER A 50 -16.40 -12.38 -9.15
N GLN A 51 -16.67 -11.19 -8.62
CA GLN A 51 -17.76 -10.32 -9.07
C GLN A 51 -17.32 -9.33 -10.16
N MET A 52 -16.01 -9.21 -10.42
CA MET A 52 -15.48 -8.29 -11.41
C MET A 52 -15.77 -8.78 -12.83
N LYS A 53 -16.38 -7.90 -13.64
CA LYS A 53 -16.50 -8.11 -15.09
C LYS A 53 -15.34 -7.41 -15.79
N ILE A 54 -14.49 -8.17 -16.47
CA ILE A 54 -13.36 -7.61 -17.23
C ILE A 54 -13.90 -7.15 -18.60
N PRO A 55 -13.79 -5.85 -18.95
CA PRO A 55 -14.23 -5.33 -20.27
C PRO A 55 -13.48 -5.98 -21.42
N ASP A 56 -14.14 -6.19 -22.55
CA ASP A 56 -13.51 -6.79 -23.74
C ASP A 56 -12.38 -5.92 -24.31
N GLU A 57 -12.46 -4.60 -24.11
CA GLU A 57 -11.47 -3.61 -24.53
C GLU A 57 -10.18 -3.66 -23.70
N LEU A 58 -10.21 -4.24 -22.48
CA LEU A 58 -9.03 -4.38 -21.64
C LEU A 58 -8.05 -5.38 -22.26
N ARG A 59 -6.86 -4.91 -22.59
CA ARG A 59 -5.83 -5.71 -23.27
C ARG A 59 -4.79 -6.24 -22.30
N PHE A 60 -4.17 -7.37 -22.67
CA PHE A 60 -3.16 -8.06 -21.91
C PHE A 60 -1.93 -8.34 -22.76
N THR A 61 -0.75 -8.31 -22.16
CA THR A 61 0.52 -8.62 -22.82
C THR A 61 1.49 -9.36 -21.91
N LYS A 62 2.34 -10.21 -22.51
CA LYS A 62 3.50 -10.82 -21.85
C LYS A 62 4.78 -9.99 -22.04
N SER A 63 4.74 -8.97 -22.90
CA SER A 63 5.88 -8.11 -23.21
C SER A 63 5.95 -6.90 -22.29
N ILE A 64 7.01 -6.82 -21.47
CA ILE A 64 7.26 -5.64 -20.65
C ILE A 64 7.59 -4.41 -21.51
N GLU A 65 8.19 -4.60 -22.68
CA GLU A 65 8.43 -3.54 -23.65
C GLU A 65 7.11 -2.92 -24.14
N GLU A 66 6.15 -3.73 -24.54
CA GLU A 66 4.87 -3.28 -25.06
C GLU A 66 4.04 -2.51 -24.01
N VAL A 67 4.07 -2.99 -22.74
CA VAL A 67 3.34 -2.31 -21.68
C VAL A 67 3.97 -0.96 -21.30
N CYS A 68 5.27 -0.78 -21.51
CA CYS A 68 5.98 0.46 -21.18
C CYS A 68 5.97 1.49 -22.31
N LYS A 69 6.12 1.08 -23.56
CA LYS A 69 6.27 2.01 -24.70
C LYS A 69 4.99 2.78 -25.00
N ASP A 70 5.14 4.03 -25.37
CA ASP A 70 4.08 4.92 -25.85
C ASP A 70 2.88 5.03 -24.89
N LYS A 71 3.13 5.15 -23.60
CA LYS A 71 2.10 5.32 -22.59
C LYS A 71 2.10 6.75 -22.02
N ASP A 72 0.91 7.26 -21.72
CA ASP A 72 0.75 8.53 -21.01
C ASP A 72 1.04 8.33 -19.51
N ILE A 73 0.70 7.14 -18.98
CA ILE A 73 0.96 6.73 -17.58
C ILE A 73 1.47 5.28 -17.56
N LEU A 74 2.51 5.03 -16.75
CA LEU A 74 2.89 3.70 -16.31
C LEU A 74 2.50 3.50 -14.85
N LEU A 75 1.68 2.48 -14.58
CA LEU A 75 1.20 2.14 -13.25
C LEU A 75 1.92 0.89 -12.72
N PHE A 76 2.65 1.03 -11.62
CA PHE A 76 3.26 -0.09 -10.90
C PHE A 76 2.27 -0.62 -9.86
N ALA A 77 1.77 -1.85 -10.08
CA ALA A 77 0.79 -2.53 -9.24
C ALA A 77 1.26 -3.93 -8.83
N VAL A 78 2.56 -4.12 -8.75
CA VAL A 78 3.20 -5.35 -8.23
C VAL A 78 3.30 -5.29 -6.70
N PRO A 79 3.43 -6.44 -5.99
CA PRO A 79 3.76 -6.42 -4.56
C PRO A 79 5.05 -5.65 -4.27
N SER A 80 5.14 -5.02 -3.10
CA SER A 80 6.24 -4.13 -2.69
C SER A 80 7.63 -4.72 -2.94
N VAL A 81 7.81 -6.00 -2.61
CA VAL A 81 9.08 -6.74 -2.78
C VAL A 81 9.52 -6.91 -4.23
N PHE A 82 8.65 -6.66 -5.20
CA PHE A 82 8.95 -6.79 -6.63
C PHE A 82 9.06 -5.45 -7.36
N VAL A 83 8.87 -4.31 -6.69
CA VAL A 83 8.92 -2.98 -7.31
C VAL A 83 10.30 -2.74 -7.95
N ARG A 84 11.40 -2.94 -7.22
CA ARG A 84 12.76 -2.76 -7.73
C ARG A 84 13.06 -3.65 -8.94
N SER A 85 12.79 -4.93 -8.84
CA SER A 85 13.08 -5.87 -9.94
C SER A 85 12.23 -5.62 -11.18
N THR A 86 10.99 -5.14 -10.99
CA THR A 86 10.11 -4.74 -12.09
C THR A 86 10.58 -3.44 -12.72
N ALA A 87 11.00 -2.45 -11.92
CA ALA A 87 11.60 -1.20 -12.41
C ALA A 87 12.86 -1.46 -13.23
N ALA A 88 13.74 -2.35 -12.77
CA ALA A 88 14.95 -2.74 -13.51
C ALA A 88 14.64 -3.32 -14.89
N LYS A 89 13.61 -4.18 -14.98
CA LYS A 89 13.15 -4.75 -16.26
C LYS A 89 12.48 -3.72 -17.16
N ALA A 90 11.74 -2.78 -16.58
CA ALA A 90 11.00 -1.75 -17.32
C ALA A 90 11.94 -0.63 -17.82
N ARG A 91 13.02 -0.32 -17.07
CA ARG A 91 13.95 0.81 -17.31
C ARG A 91 14.34 1.03 -18.77
N PRO A 92 14.70 0.01 -19.58
CA PRO A 92 15.11 0.23 -20.97
C PRO A 92 13.97 0.74 -21.88
N TYR A 93 12.74 0.67 -21.44
CA TYR A 93 11.55 0.94 -22.25
C TYR A 93 10.74 2.15 -21.73
N VAL A 94 11.12 2.71 -20.58
CA VAL A 94 10.50 3.90 -20.02
C VAL A 94 10.98 5.14 -20.76
N ALA A 95 10.06 6.01 -21.17
CA ALA A 95 10.39 7.25 -21.88
C ALA A 95 10.88 8.35 -20.92
N ASP A 96 11.68 9.28 -21.47
CA ASP A 96 12.02 10.51 -20.76
C ASP A 96 10.74 11.31 -20.41
N GLY A 97 10.67 11.89 -19.22
CA GLY A 97 9.52 12.65 -18.75
C GLY A 97 8.28 11.81 -18.41
N GLN A 98 8.38 10.48 -18.44
CA GLN A 98 7.25 9.57 -18.19
C GLN A 98 6.62 9.81 -16.82
N ILE A 99 5.29 9.89 -16.76
CA ILE A 99 4.55 9.83 -15.49
C ILE A 99 4.45 8.38 -15.06
N ILE A 100 4.97 8.10 -13.87
CA ILE A 100 4.96 6.79 -13.24
C ILE A 100 4.16 6.87 -11.96
N VAL A 101 3.13 6.04 -11.86
CA VAL A 101 2.27 5.93 -10.69
C VAL A 101 2.59 4.64 -9.95
N ASP A 102 2.89 4.73 -8.67
CA ASP A 102 3.00 3.55 -7.81
C ASP A 102 1.76 3.40 -6.91
N VAL A 103 1.29 2.18 -6.76
CA VAL A 103 0.17 1.82 -5.88
C VAL A 103 0.55 0.74 -4.86
N ALA A 104 1.80 0.31 -4.84
CA ALA A 104 2.29 -0.64 -3.86
C ALA A 104 2.46 0.03 -2.50
N LYS A 105 2.32 -0.74 -1.44
CA LYS A 105 2.40 -0.25 -0.06
C LYS A 105 3.47 -1.03 0.69
N GLY A 106 4.63 -0.43 0.91
CA GLY A 106 5.75 -1.08 1.57
C GLY A 106 6.95 -0.14 1.74
N ILE A 107 7.95 -0.65 2.43
CA ILE A 107 9.27 -0.03 2.59
C ILE A 107 10.27 -1.13 2.30
N GLU A 108 11.27 -0.85 1.46
CA GLU A 108 12.31 -1.81 1.14
C GLU A 108 13.20 -2.03 2.36
N PRO A 109 13.42 -3.28 2.79
CA PRO A 109 14.48 -3.56 3.75
C PRO A 109 15.84 -3.05 3.21
N ASP A 110 16.85 -2.96 4.00
CA ASP A 110 18.22 -2.54 3.67
C ASP A 110 18.37 -1.06 3.29
N THR A 111 17.60 -0.55 2.34
CA THR A 111 17.65 0.86 1.92
C THR A 111 16.72 1.76 2.73
N LEU A 112 15.64 1.22 3.26
CA LEU A 112 14.49 1.90 3.89
C LEU A 112 13.79 2.88 2.93
N TYR A 113 13.91 2.65 1.64
CA TYR A 113 13.23 3.45 0.63
C TYR A 113 11.74 3.14 0.57
N THR A 114 10.95 4.19 0.37
CA THR A 114 9.57 4.05 -0.07
C THR A 114 9.51 3.58 -1.52
N MET A 115 8.36 3.19 -2.00
CA MET A 115 8.23 2.62 -3.35
C MET A 115 8.65 3.60 -4.44
N THR A 116 8.28 4.88 -4.33
CA THR A 116 8.71 5.89 -5.30
C THR A 116 10.21 6.24 -5.17
N GLU A 117 10.79 6.16 -3.97
CA GLU A 117 12.25 6.28 -3.79
C GLU A 117 12.98 5.11 -4.47
N ILE A 118 12.45 3.87 -4.42
CA ILE A 118 12.98 2.72 -5.17
C ILE A 118 12.91 2.96 -6.69
N LEU A 119 11.76 3.47 -7.16
CA LEU A 119 11.60 3.78 -8.58
C LEU A 119 12.58 4.87 -9.05
N ALA A 120 12.78 5.92 -8.24
CA ALA A 120 13.77 6.96 -8.52
C ALA A 120 15.18 6.41 -8.59
N ASP A 121 15.59 5.58 -7.61
CA ASP A 121 16.91 4.95 -7.55
C ASP A 121 17.13 4.02 -8.74
N GLU A 122 16.18 3.14 -9.04
CA GLU A 122 16.35 2.11 -10.08
C GLU A 122 16.30 2.70 -11.49
N LEU A 123 15.36 3.61 -11.75
CA LEU A 123 15.21 4.25 -13.05
C LEU A 123 16.29 5.31 -13.31
N GLY A 124 16.86 5.91 -12.26
CA GLY A 124 17.96 6.87 -12.34
C GLY A 124 19.33 6.28 -12.67
N LYS A 125 19.46 4.94 -12.72
CA LYS A 125 20.73 4.29 -13.08
C LYS A 125 21.13 4.58 -14.53
N GLU A 126 22.41 4.39 -14.82
CA GLU A 126 22.97 4.62 -16.17
C GLU A 126 22.14 3.94 -17.26
N GLY A 127 21.86 4.69 -18.34
CA GLY A 127 20.99 4.24 -19.44
C GLY A 127 19.51 4.26 -19.14
N GLY A 128 19.09 4.75 -17.99
CA GLY A 128 17.68 4.93 -17.67
C GLY A 128 17.07 6.25 -18.18
N PRO A 129 15.74 6.40 -18.08
CA PRO A 129 15.00 7.59 -18.53
C PRO A 129 15.36 8.82 -17.70
N LYS A 130 15.28 10.00 -18.32
CA LYS A 130 15.51 11.29 -17.66
C LYS A 130 14.17 11.94 -17.29
N GLY A 131 14.16 12.63 -16.14
CA GLY A 131 13.04 13.48 -15.76
C GLY A 131 11.71 12.75 -15.53
N VAL A 132 11.76 11.47 -15.12
CA VAL A 132 10.52 10.74 -14.73
C VAL A 132 9.79 11.46 -13.61
N ARG A 133 8.47 11.47 -13.70
CA ARG A 133 7.56 12.17 -12.78
C ARG A 133 6.85 11.14 -11.93
N LEU A 134 7.23 11.03 -10.66
CA LEU A 134 6.76 9.98 -9.75
C LEU A 134 5.53 10.43 -8.96
N VAL A 135 4.53 9.57 -8.91
CA VAL A 135 3.27 9.78 -8.19
C VAL A 135 2.95 8.53 -7.38
N ALA A 136 2.62 8.70 -6.10
CA ALA A 136 2.05 7.64 -5.28
C ALA A 136 0.52 7.78 -5.25
N LEU A 137 -0.21 6.69 -5.49
CA LEU A 137 -1.67 6.66 -5.43
C LEU A 137 -2.08 5.76 -4.26
N SER A 138 -2.61 6.34 -3.18
CA SER A 138 -2.90 5.63 -1.92
C SER A 138 -4.14 6.18 -1.23
N GLY A 139 -4.79 5.34 -0.40
CA GLY A 139 -6.00 5.69 0.35
C GLY A 139 -6.79 4.46 0.76
N PRO A 140 -8.00 4.64 1.32
CA PRO A 140 -8.89 3.57 1.75
C PRO A 140 -9.46 2.83 0.54
N THR A 141 -8.76 1.79 0.09
CA THR A 141 -9.06 1.10 -1.17
C THR A 141 -9.00 -0.40 -0.99
N HIS A 142 -10.16 -1.05 -0.97
CA HIS A 142 -10.27 -2.49 -1.18
C HIS A 142 -10.53 -2.76 -2.67
N ALA A 143 -9.70 -3.60 -3.26
CA ALA A 143 -9.78 -3.93 -4.68
C ALA A 143 -11.13 -4.56 -5.04
N GLU A 144 -11.68 -5.34 -4.13
CA GLU A 144 -12.98 -5.99 -4.24
C GLU A 144 -14.12 -4.99 -4.43
N GLU A 145 -14.06 -3.85 -3.72
CA GLU A 145 -15.07 -2.79 -3.82
C GLU A 145 -14.91 -1.97 -5.10
N VAL A 146 -13.68 -1.60 -5.44
CA VAL A 146 -13.39 -0.88 -6.69
C VAL A 146 -13.74 -1.71 -7.93
N ALA A 147 -13.52 -3.02 -7.86
CA ALA A 147 -13.83 -3.94 -8.95
C ALA A 147 -15.33 -4.03 -9.31
N ILE A 148 -16.21 -3.58 -8.42
CA ILE A 148 -17.68 -3.57 -8.60
C ILE A 148 -18.29 -2.17 -8.52
N ASP A 149 -17.47 -1.14 -8.75
CA ASP A 149 -17.88 0.26 -8.84
C ASP A 149 -18.48 0.85 -7.54
N LEU A 150 -18.04 0.40 -6.36
CA LEU A 150 -18.42 1.07 -5.11
C LEU A 150 -17.65 2.38 -4.95
N PRO A 151 -18.30 3.42 -4.39
CA PRO A 151 -17.69 4.73 -4.21
C PRO A 151 -16.40 4.65 -3.40
N THR A 152 -15.32 5.17 -3.96
CA THR A 152 -13.98 5.12 -3.39
C THR A 152 -13.30 6.47 -3.48
N THR A 153 -12.54 6.84 -2.48
CA THR A 153 -11.76 8.09 -2.45
C THR A 153 -10.29 7.78 -2.19
N ILE A 154 -9.39 8.40 -2.98
CA ILE A 154 -7.95 8.12 -2.95
C ILE A 154 -7.15 9.42 -3.07
N VAL A 155 -5.85 9.36 -2.76
CA VAL A 155 -4.91 10.47 -2.87
C VAL A 155 -3.87 10.19 -3.96
N SER A 156 -3.68 11.15 -4.85
CA SER A 156 -2.56 11.25 -5.79
C SER A 156 -1.50 12.16 -5.17
N ALA A 157 -0.36 11.62 -4.79
CA ALA A 157 0.69 12.35 -4.11
C ALA A 157 1.96 12.45 -4.96
N SER A 158 2.51 13.65 -5.07
CA SER A 158 3.77 13.91 -5.77
C SER A 158 4.37 15.24 -5.33
N LYS A 159 5.70 15.33 -5.34
CA LYS A 159 6.39 16.62 -5.27
C LYS A 159 6.15 17.47 -6.52
N ASP A 160 5.89 16.82 -7.65
CA ASP A 160 5.45 17.43 -8.89
C ASP A 160 3.91 17.49 -8.91
N MET A 161 3.37 18.62 -8.47
CA MET A 161 1.92 18.81 -8.35
C MET A 161 1.18 18.79 -9.70
N GLU A 162 1.85 19.08 -10.80
CA GLU A 162 1.25 18.94 -12.13
C GLU A 162 1.05 17.46 -12.48
N ALA A 163 2.03 16.60 -12.15
CA ALA A 163 1.88 15.16 -12.30
C ALA A 163 0.78 14.62 -11.38
N ALA A 164 0.73 15.07 -10.12
CA ALA A 164 -0.34 14.69 -9.19
C ALA A 164 -1.72 15.07 -9.72
N ALA A 165 -1.88 16.30 -10.25
CA ALA A 165 -3.13 16.81 -10.83
C ALA A 165 -3.51 16.06 -12.11
N TYR A 166 -2.54 15.73 -12.96
CA TYR A 166 -2.79 14.93 -14.15
C TYR A 166 -3.31 13.53 -13.81
N VAL A 167 -2.69 12.86 -12.83
CA VAL A 167 -3.17 11.56 -12.34
C VAL A 167 -4.55 11.69 -11.68
N GLN A 168 -4.79 12.77 -10.92
CA GLN A 168 -6.11 13.09 -10.37
C GLN A 168 -7.17 13.14 -11.46
N GLU A 169 -6.92 13.88 -12.55
CA GLU A 169 -7.85 14.01 -13.69
C GLU A 169 -8.15 12.66 -14.33
N VAL A 170 -7.11 11.84 -14.61
CA VAL A 170 -7.25 10.56 -15.32
C VAL A 170 -7.97 9.51 -14.47
N PHE A 171 -7.76 9.50 -13.15
CA PHE A 171 -8.34 8.49 -12.26
C PHE A 171 -9.69 8.90 -11.65
N THR A 172 -10.05 10.19 -11.68
CA THR A 172 -11.38 10.64 -11.19
C THR A 172 -12.48 10.24 -12.16
N ASN A 173 -13.53 9.64 -11.62
CA ASN A 173 -14.73 9.25 -12.36
C ASN A 173 -15.94 9.22 -11.41
N ASN A 174 -17.08 8.65 -11.85
CA ASN A 174 -18.32 8.61 -11.07
C ASN A 174 -18.23 7.78 -9.77
N VAL A 175 -17.25 6.89 -9.66
CA VAL A 175 -17.09 5.97 -8.52
C VAL A 175 -15.75 6.16 -7.80
N MET A 176 -14.80 6.86 -8.40
CA MET A 176 -13.52 7.18 -7.78
C MET A 176 -13.28 8.69 -7.74
N ARG A 177 -13.09 9.21 -6.53
CA ARG A 177 -12.69 10.60 -6.31
C ARG A 177 -11.24 10.67 -5.87
N VAL A 178 -10.43 11.46 -6.57
CA VAL A 178 -9.01 11.61 -6.28
C VAL A 178 -8.73 13.00 -5.71
N TYR A 179 -7.99 13.08 -4.60
CA TYR A 179 -7.42 14.30 -4.04
C TYR A 179 -5.93 14.35 -4.30
N THR A 180 -5.33 15.52 -4.32
CA THR A 180 -3.89 15.68 -4.46
C THR A 180 -3.21 15.95 -3.12
N ASN A 181 -1.92 15.58 -2.99
CA ASN A 181 -1.08 15.87 -1.84
C ASN A 181 0.38 16.05 -2.30
N GLU A 182 1.10 17.03 -1.75
CA GLU A 182 2.53 17.24 -2.05
C GLU A 182 3.46 16.35 -1.21
N ASP A 183 2.98 15.84 -0.07
CA ASP A 183 3.73 14.99 0.85
C ASP A 183 3.69 13.52 0.43
N ILE A 184 4.34 13.21 -0.71
CA ILE A 184 4.40 11.84 -1.24
C ILE A 184 5.00 10.87 -0.22
N LYS A 185 6.03 11.28 0.53
CA LYS A 185 6.70 10.42 1.51
C LYS A 185 5.79 10.07 2.68
N GLY A 186 5.02 11.03 3.21
CA GLY A 186 4.05 10.78 4.27
C GLY A 186 2.90 9.87 3.81
N VAL A 187 2.44 10.02 2.57
CA VAL A 187 1.41 9.15 1.96
C VAL A 187 1.91 7.72 1.85
N GLU A 188 3.13 7.49 1.36
CA GLU A 188 3.71 6.15 1.21
C GLU A 188 4.03 5.51 2.56
N LEU A 189 4.63 6.27 3.49
CA LEU A 189 4.92 5.81 4.85
C LEU A 189 3.64 5.35 5.56
N SER A 190 2.56 6.14 5.47
CA SER A 190 1.26 5.76 6.03
C SER A 190 0.76 4.45 5.44
N GLY A 191 0.81 4.30 4.11
CA GLY A 191 0.37 3.11 3.41
C GLY A 191 1.13 1.85 3.80
N ALA A 192 2.43 1.96 4.08
CA ALA A 192 3.26 0.85 4.53
C ALA A 192 3.00 0.49 6.00
N MET A 193 3.06 1.49 6.89
CA MET A 193 3.01 1.30 8.33
C MET A 193 1.62 0.88 8.85
N LYS A 194 0.54 1.35 8.20
CA LYS A 194 -0.83 0.93 8.57
C LYS A 194 -1.02 -0.58 8.60
N ASN A 195 -0.31 -1.31 7.76
CA ASN A 195 -0.42 -2.76 7.66
C ASN A 195 0.05 -3.46 8.93
N VAL A 196 1.08 -2.92 9.59
CA VAL A 196 1.56 -3.40 10.89
C VAL A 196 0.53 -3.14 11.98
N ILE A 197 -0.07 -1.94 11.99
CA ILE A 197 -1.12 -1.60 12.96
C ILE A 197 -2.36 -2.47 12.76
N ALA A 198 -2.78 -2.70 11.50
CA ALA A 198 -3.91 -3.57 11.18
C ALA A 198 -3.68 -5.03 11.62
N LEU A 199 -2.44 -5.52 11.53
CA LEU A 199 -2.04 -6.82 12.06
C LEU A 199 -2.23 -6.85 13.59
N GLY A 200 -1.76 -5.81 14.32
CA GLY A 200 -1.93 -5.65 15.76
C GLY A 200 -3.40 -5.57 16.19
N VAL A 201 -4.24 -4.84 15.43
CA VAL A 201 -5.70 -4.78 15.67
C VAL A 201 -6.34 -6.16 15.46
N GLY A 202 -5.92 -6.89 14.43
CA GLY A 202 -6.35 -8.26 14.19
C GLY A 202 -6.01 -9.18 15.37
N ILE A 203 -4.78 -9.11 15.90
CA ILE A 203 -4.35 -9.89 17.08
C ILE A 203 -5.26 -9.60 18.28
N SER A 204 -5.52 -8.33 18.56
CA SER A 204 -6.43 -7.90 19.62
C SER A 204 -7.84 -8.46 19.43
N THR A 205 -8.35 -8.45 18.22
CA THR A 205 -9.67 -9.02 17.87
C THR A 205 -9.67 -10.55 18.06
N GLY A 206 -8.61 -11.23 17.67
CA GLY A 206 -8.46 -12.69 17.84
C GLY A 206 -8.43 -13.13 19.31
N LEU A 207 -7.90 -12.28 20.21
CA LEU A 207 -7.97 -12.44 21.67
C LEU A 207 -9.38 -12.24 22.26
N GLY A 208 -10.34 -11.77 21.45
CA GLY A 208 -11.70 -11.49 21.92
C GLY A 208 -11.90 -10.08 22.49
N TYR A 209 -10.94 -9.16 22.34
CA TYR A 209 -11.14 -7.78 22.77
C TYR A 209 -12.09 -7.02 21.84
N GLY A 210 -12.89 -6.12 22.44
CA GLY A 210 -13.99 -5.42 21.77
C GLY A 210 -13.58 -4.11 21.08
N ASP A 211 -14.58 -3.30 20.78
CA ASP A 211 -14.45 -2.08 19.99
C ASP A 211 -13.59 -0.99 20.65
N ASN A 212 -13.59 -0.92 22.00
CA ASN A 212 -12.74 0.03 22.72
C ASN A 212 -11.25 -0.23 22.47
N ALA A 213 -10.82 -1.49 22.55
CA ALA A 213 -9.44 -1.87 22.27
C ALA A 213 -9.08 -1.62 20.80
N ARG A 214 -9.99 -1.90 19.87
CA ARG A 214 -9.82 -1.63 18.44
C ARG A 214 -9.65 -0.13 18.18
N ALA A 215 -10.54 0.70 18.72
CA ALA A 215 -10.46 2.14 18.58
C ALA A 215 -9.16 2.70 19.18
N ALA A 216 -8.76 2.24 20.37
CA ALA A 216 -7.51 2.65 21.02
C ALA A 216 -6.29 2.29 20.16
N LEU A 217 -6.21 1.06 19.62
CA LEU A 217 -5.10 0.62 18.77
C LEU A 217 -5.03 1.42 17.45
N ILE A 218 -6.16 1.72 16.82
CA ILE A 218 -6.21 2.54 15.60
C ILE A 218 -5.72 3.96 15.92
N THR A 219 -6.25 4.60 16.97
CA THR A 219 -5.90 5.98 17.35
C THR A 219 -4.44 6.09 17.78
N ARG A 220 -3.97 5.16 18.61
CA ARG A 220 -2.56 5.16 19.04
C ARG A 220 -1.62 4.73 17.92
N GLY A 221 -2.06 3.82 17.05
CA GLY A 221 -1.29 3.38 15.88
C GLY A 221 -1.03 4.50 14.89
N ILE A 222 -2.07 5.28 14.53
CA ILE A 222 -1.84 6.44 13.64
C ILE A 222 -0.96 7.50 14.31
N ALA A 223 -1.04 7.67 15.64
CA ALA A 223 -0.17 8.58 16.35
C ALA A 223 1.32 8.10 16.35
N GLU A 224 1.58 6.80 16.38
CA GLU A 224 2.93 6.24 16.20
C GLU A 224 3.47 6.52 14.80
N ILE A 225 2.66 6.27 13.77
CA ILE A 225 3.01 6.52 12.38
C ILE A 225 3.28 8.00 12.15
N ALA A 226 2.42 8.90 12.68
CA ALA A 226 2.58 10.33 12.55
C ALA A 226 3.88 10.84 13.22
N ARG A 227 4.21 10.34 14.41
CA ARG A 227 5.48 10.70 15.08
C ARG A 227 6.70 10.31 14.24
N LEU A 228 6.69 9.09 13.68
CA LEU A 228 7.76 8.65 12.79
C LEU A 228 7.82 9.53 11.54
N GLY A 229 6.68 9.77 10.90
CA GLY A 229 6.62 10.58 9.69
C GLY A 229 7.10 12.01 9.91
N VAL A 230 6.68 12.66 11.00
CA VAL A 230 7.17 14.01 11.37
C VAL A 230 8.67 14.02 11.60
N ALA A 231 9.21 13.01 12.29
CA ALA A 231 10.67 12.87 12.46
C ALA A 231 11.41 12.66 11.12
N MET A 232 10.74 12.07 10.12
CA MET A 232 11.23 11.91 8.74
C MET A 232 11.00 13.14 7.86
N GLY A 233 10.42 14.23 8.38
CA GLY A 233 10.13 15.47 7.66
C GLY A 233 8.80 15.49 6.89
N CYS A 234 7.89 14.55 7.16
CA CYS A 234 6.56 14.52 6.56
C CYS A 234 5.61 15.52 7.23
N ASN A 235 4.54 15.89 6.52
CA ASN A 235 3.49 16.77 7.06
C ASN A 235 2.56 15.98 8.00
N VAL A 236 2.37 16.47 9.22
CA VAL A 236 1.51 15.82 10.22
C VAL A 236 0.07 15.65 9.75
N HIS A 237 -0.45 16.58 8.95
CA HIS A 237 -1.83 16.53 8.44
C HIS A 237 -2.05 15.39 7.42
N THR A 238 -0.99 14.90 6.76
CA THR A 238 -1.08 13.73 5.87
C THR A 238 -1.62 12.52 6.61
N PHE A 239 -1.22 12.33 7.87
CA PHE A 239 -1.63 11.18 8.68
C PHE A 239 -3.09 11.25 9.16
N ALA A 240 -3.68 12.44 9.24
CA ALA A 240 -5.11 12.64 9.50
C ALA A 240 -5.99 12.50 8.24
N GLY A 241 -5.36 12.34 7.06
CA GLY A 241 -6.03 12.27 5.76
C GLY A 241 -6.42 10.86 5.33
N LEU A 242 -6.82 10.77 4.05
CA LEU A 242 -7.28 9.51 3.42
C LEU A 242 -6.20 8.43 3.41
N ALA A 243 -4.95 8.78 3.04
CA ALA A 243 -3.85 7.82 3.00
C ALA A 243 -3.33 7.44 4.40
N GLY A 244 -3.65 8.24 5.43
CA GLY A 244 -3.34 7.99 6.83
C GLY A 244 -4.45 7.22 7.56
N ILE A 245 -5.21 7.96 8.38
CA ILE A 245 -6.26 7.37 9.23
C ILE A 245 -7.35 6.68 8.41
N GLY A 246 -7.70 7.20 7.23
CA GLY A 246 -8.72 6.61 6.35
C GLY A 246 -8.35 5.18 5.92
N ASP A 247 -7.13 5.02 5.40
CA ASP A 247 -6.62 3.73 4.94
C ASP A 247 -6.35 2.77 6.12
N LEU A 248 -5.95 3.30 7.27
CA LEU A 248 -5.79 2.49 8.49
C LEU A 248 -7.13 1.94 8.98
N ILE A 249 -8.18 2.76 9.07
CA ILE A 249 -9.50 2.32 9.52
C ILE A 249 -10.01 1.18 8.65
N VAL A 250 -10.06 1.38 7.34
CA VAL A 250 -10.60 0.36 6.42
C VAL A 250 -9.78 -0.94 6.47
N THR A 251 -8.46 -0.84 6.64
CA THR A 251 -7.58 -2.02 6.70
C THR A 251 -7.67 -2.75 8.04
N ALA A 252 -7.84 -2.03 9.15
CA ALA A 252 -7.91 -2.61 10.49
C ALA A 252 -9.29 -3.19 10.83
N THR A 253 -10.36 -2.78 10.14
CA THR A 253 -11.73 -3.20 10.47
C THR A 253 -12.36 -4.15 9.45
N SER A 254 -11.81 -4.25 8.26
CA SER A 254 -12.36 -5.07 7.18
C SER A 254 -11.84 -6.50 7.18
N MET A 255 -12.72 -7.45 6.90
CA MET A 255 -12.38 -8.86 6.66
C MET A 255 -11.73 -9.09 5.28
N HIS A 256 -11.74 -8.12 4.38
CA HIS A 256 -10.94 -8.15 3.16
C HIS A 256 -9.45 -7.94 3.45
N SER A 257 -9.11 -7.35 4.61
CA SER A 257 -7.73 -7.10 4.99
C SER A 257 -6.98 -8.40 5.36
N ARG A 258 -5.99 -8.75 4.57
CA ARG A 258 -5.08 -9.87 4.83
C ARG A 258 -4.34 -9.70 6.16
N ASN A 259 -3.90 -8.48 6.47
CA ASN A 259 -3.20 -8.18 7.72
C ASN A 259 -4.11 -8.38 8.93
N ASN A 260 -5.34 -7.87 8.88
CA ASN A 260 -6.31 -8.07 9.95
C ASN A 260 -6.65 -9.56 10.13
N ARG A 261 -6.91 -10.30 9.04
CA ARG A 261 -7.18 -11.75 9.09
C ARG A 261 -6.03 -12.54 9.68
N ALA A 262 -4.78 -12.29 9.24
CA ALA A 262 -3.60 -12.94 9.81
C ALA A 262 -3.48 -12.62 11.31
N GLY A 263 -3.71 -11.37 11.71
CA GLY A 263 -3.73 -10.98 13.11
C GLY A 263 -4.77 -11.72 13.93
N ILE A 264 -6.00 -11.88 13.42
CA ILE A 264 -7.06 -12.64 14.09
C ILE A 264 -6.64 -14.09 14.34
N LEU A 265 -6.02 -14.74 13.37
CA LEU A 265 -5.52 -16.11 13.51
C LEU A 265 -4.44 -16.21 14.60
N ILE A 266 -3.47 -15.29 14.58
CA ILE A 266 -2.40 -15.23 15.60
C ILE A 266 -3.01 -14.97 17.00
N GLY A 267 -3.96 -14.06 17.12
CA GLY A 267 -4.66 -13.77 18.38
C GLY A 267 -5.46 -14.96 18.92
N LYS A 268 -5.90 -15.85 18.05
CA LYS A 268 -6.57 -17.13 18.41
C LYS A 268 -5.58 -18.23 18.78
N GLY A 269 -4.27 -18.01 18.66
CA GLY A 269 -3.22 -18.93 19.04
C GLY A 269 -2.53 -19.65 17.88
N GLU A 270 -2.84 -19.29 16.62
CA GLU A 270 -2.07 -19.79 15.48
C GLU A 270 -0.65 -19.21 15.46
N THR A 271 0.32 -19.98 14.93
CA THR A 271 1.65 -19.43 14.68
C THR A 271 1.61 -18.41 13.53
N PRO A 272 2.53 -17.44 13.50
CA PRO A 272 2.61 -16.47 12.39
C PRO A 272 2.71 -17.14 11.02
N GLU A 273 3.49 -18.23 10.91
CA GLU A 273 3.69 -19.01 9.68
C GLU A 273 2.38 -19.68 9.21
N ASN A 274 1.64 -20.29 10.14
CA ASN A 274 0.35 -20.91 9.85
C ASN A 274 -0.68 -19.87 9.44
N ALA A 275 -0.72 -18.72 10.13
CA ALA A 275 -1.62 -17.62 9.81
C ALA A 275 -1.38 -17.09 8.37
N VAL A 276 -0.12 -16.89 7.96
CA VAL A 276 0.24 -16.50 6.58
C VAL A 276 -0.20 -17.57 5.58
N LYS A 277 0.04 -18.85 5.89
CA LYS A 277 -0.34 -19.95 5.00
C LYS A 277 -1.86 -20.05 4.83
N GLU A 278 -2.64 -19.83 5.89
CA GLU A 278 -4.11 -19.87 5.84
C GLU A 278 -4.68 -18.67 5.08
N VAL A 279 -4.09 -17.49 5.25
CA VAL A 279 -4.45 -16.30 4.45
C VAL A 279 -4.18 -16.54 2.96
N GLY A 280 -3.15 -17.33 2.61
CA GLY A 280 -2.84 -17.76 1.24
C GLY A 280 -2.32 -16.65 0.32
N MET A 281 -2.00 -15.48 0.87
CA MET A 281 -1.51 -14.29 0.15
C MET A 281 -0.48 -13.55 0.99
N VAL A 282 0.27 -12.63 0.37
CA VAL A 282 1.25 -11.80 1.06
C VAL A 282 0.61 -10.97 2.18
N VAL A 283 1.18 -11.03 3.37
CA VAL A 283 0.80 -10.24 4.56
C VAL A 283 1.83 -9.12 4.71
N GLU A 284 1.55 -7.97 4.08
CA GLU A 284 2.49 -6.83 4.01
C GLU A 284 2.85 -6.27 5.39
N GLY A 285 1.98 -6.41 6.39
CA GLY A 285 2.28 -5.99 7.76
C GLY A 285 3.45 -6.75 8.39
N MET A 286 3.67 -8.01 8.03
CA MET A 286 4.85 -8.77 8.48
C MET A 286 6.11 -8.34 7.73
N ASN A 287 6.00 -8.09 6.43
CA ASN A 287 7.13 -7.64 5.61
C ASN A 287 7.62 -6.24 6.01
N ALA A 288 6.70 -5.36 6.45
CA ALA A 288 7.02 -4.00 6.86
C ALA A 288 7.65 -3.90 8.27
N LEU A 289 7.51 -4.93 9.13
CA LEU A 289 7.99 -4.89 10.51
C LEU A 289 9.49 -4.59 10.64
N PRO A 290 10.41 -5.27 9.92
CA PRO A 290 11.85 -4.99 10.04
C PRO A 290 12.17 -3.54 9.71
N ALA A 291 11.69 -3.04 8.58
CA ALA A 291 11.91 -1.66 8.16
C ALA A 291 11.28 -0.64 9.13
N ALA A 292 10.10 -0.94 9.68
CA ALA A 292 9.44 -0.10 10.68
C ALA A 292 10.27 0.06 11.96
N LEU A 293 10.87 -1.03 12.43
CA LEU A 293 11.72 -1.01 13.63
C LEU A 293 13.03 -0.27 13.37
N GLU A 294 13.67 -0.50 12.23
CA GLU A 294 14.90 0.19 11.87
C GLU A 294 14.68 1.70 11.68
N LEU A 295 13.57 2.10 11.05
CA LEU A 295 13.20 3.51 10.97
C LEU A 295 12.96 4.12 12.37
N ALA A 296 12.23 3.40 13.24
CA ALA A 296 11.99 3.86 14.61
C ALA A 296 13.30 4.07 15.38
N GLU A 297 14.27 3.17 15.24
CA GLU A 297 15.60 3.29 15.84
C GLU A 297 16.40 4.45 15.22
N ARG A 298 16.46 4.54 13.88
CA ARG A 298 17.20 5.58 13.13
C ARG A 298 16.73 6.99 13.48
N TYR A 299 15.42 7.18 13.64
CA TYR A 299 14.81 8.48 13.97
C TYR A 299 14.54 8.66 15.47
N GLN A 300 14.93 7.71 16.30
CA GLN A 300 14.75 7.72 17.77
C GLN A 300 13.28 7.94 18.17
N VAL A 301 12.37 7.30 17.50
CA VAL A 301 10.92 7.38 17.74
C VAL A 301 10.41 6.13 18.45
N GLU A 302 9.75 6.32 19.58
CA GLU A 302 9.07 5.22 20.26
C GLU A 302 7.81 4.76 19.48
N MET A 303 7.79 3.48 19.13
CA MET A 303 6.65 2.83 18.44
C MET A 303 6.20 1.57 19.21
N PRO A 304 5.58 1.71 20.38
CA PRO A 304 5.27 0.60 21.25
C PRO A 304 4.33 -0.44 20.64
N ILE A 305 3.36 -0.05 19.81
CA ILE A 305 2.47 -1.01 19.13
C ILE A 305 3.27 -1.83 18.11
N VAL A 306 4.09 -1.18 17.30
CA VAL A 306 4.96 -1.85 16.32
C VAL A 306 5.93 -2.81 17.01
N GLN A 307 6.56 -2.37 18.10
CA GLN A 307 7.48 -3.21 18.92
C GLN A 307 6.75 -4.42 19.50
N THR A 308 5.52 -4.25 19.97
CA THR A 308 4.69 -5.32 20.54
C THR A 308 4.27 -6.32 19.47
N VAL A 309 3.84 -5.87 18.29
CA VAL A 309 3.54 -6.74 17.16
C VAL A 309 4.77 -7.57 16.77
N ASN A 310 5.96 -6.92 16.74
CA ASN A 310 7.21 -7.63 16.48
C ASN A 310 7.54 -8.67 17.55
N ALA A 311 7.29 -8.38 18.83
CA ALA A 311 7.53 -9.33 19.92
C ALA A 311 6.65 -10.59 19.78
N ILE A 312 5.41 -10.43 19.33
CA ILE A 312 4.50 -11.55 19.05
C ILE A 312 4.97 -12.32 17.82
N VAL A 313 5.18 -11.64 16.71
CA VAL A 313 5.44 -12.28 15.40
C VAL A 313 6.83 -12.94 15.35
N ASN A 314 7.86 -12.27 15.88
CA ASN A 314 9.26 -12.69 15.68
C ASN A 314 9.99 -13.15 16.93
N LYS A 315 9.45 -12.89 18.15
CA LYS A 315 10.12 -13.23 19.41
C LYS A 315 9.34 -14.20 20.28
N GLY A 316 8.21 -14.72 19.80
CA GLY A 316 7.43 -15.73 20.50
C GLY A 316 6.69 -15.24 21.76
N MET A 317 6.53 -13.92 21.94
CA MET A 317 5.71 -13.39 23.03
C MET A 317 4.24 -13.76 22.79
N SER A 318 3.54 -14.23 23.82
CA SER A 318 2.11 -14.50 23.69
C SER A 318 1.34 -13.19 23.49
N ALA A 319 0.25 -13.26 22.72
CA ALA A 319 -0.61 -12.07 22.47
C ALA A 319 -1.18 -11.49 23.78
N ALA A 320 -1.49 -12.32 24.77
CA ALA A 320 -2.00 -11.88 26.07
C ALA A 320 -0.93 -11.12 26.89
N GLU A 321 0.30 -11.63 26.94
CA GLU A 321 1.42 -10.95 27.59
C GLU A 321 1.74 -9.61 26.91
N ALA A 322 1.65 -9.57 25.59
CA ALA A 322 1.86 -8.38 24.79
C ALA A 322 0.87 -7.25 25.14
N VAL A 323 -0.42 -7.58 25.26
CA VAL A 323 -1.44 -6.59 25.67
C VAL A 323 -1.19 -6.13 27.10
N LYS A 324 -0.88 -7.03 28.01
CA LYS A 324 -0.54 -6.68 29.41
C LYS A 324 0.63 -5.70 29.45
N SER A 325 1.70 -5.98 28.70
CA SER A 325 2.87 -5.10 28.59
C SER A 325 2.50 -3.70 28.09
N LEU A 326 1.61 -3.57 27.12
CA LEU A 326 1.14 -2.27 26.64
C LEU A 326 0.35 -1.49 27.70
N MET A 327 -0.50 -2.19 28.46
CA MET A 327 -1.34 -1.58 29.53
C MET A 327 -0.54 -1.17 30.77
N GLU A 328 0.57 -1.84 31.07
CA GLU A 328 1.43 -1.56 32.22
C GLU A 328 2.50 -0.48 31.95
N ARG A 329 2.51 0.12 30.75
CA ARG A 329 3.43 1.23 30.43
C ARG A 329 3.18 2.44 31.33
N GLY A 330 4.27 3.16 31.63
CA GLY A 330 4.21 4.40 32.43
C GLY A 330 3.22 5.42 31.85
N LEU A 331 2.59 6.18 32.74
CA LEU A 331 1.61 7.21 32.38
C LEU A 331 2.24 8.29 31.49
N LYS A 332 1.55 8.70 30.44
CA LYS A 332 2.00 9.74 29.49
C LYS A 332 0.83 10.67 29.16
N ASN A 333 1.12 11.90 28.78
CA ASN A 333 0.14 12.77 28.16
C ASN A 333 -0.30 12.17 26.82
N GLU A 334 -1.56 12.35 26.44
CA GLU A 334 -2.09 11.88 25.17
C GLU A 334 -1.41 12.58 23.99
N LEU A 335 -1.29 13.91 24.06
CA LEU A 335 -0.58 14.71 23.06
C LEU A 335 0.89 14.89 23.49
N PRO A 336 1.85 14.62 22.58
CA PRO A 336 3.27 14.93 22.85
C PRO A 336 3.48 16.43 23.08
N GLN A 337 4.39 16.79 23.96
CA GLN A 337 4.83 18.19 24.09
C GLN A 337 5.46 18.67 22.77
N GLY A 338 5.00 19.80 22.24
CA GLY A 338 5.53 20.40 20.99
C GLY A 338 4.62 20.30 19.77
N TYR A 339 3.43 19.73 19.86
CA TYR A 339 2.42 19.72 18.79
C TYR A 339 1.64 21.06 18.69
N GLU A 340 2.04 22.08 19.43
CA GLU A 340 1.38 23.39 19.49
C GLU A 340 1.90 24.43 18.47
N LYS A 341 2.46 23.97 17.32
CA LYS A 341 2.89 24.92 16.30
C LYS A 341 2.45 24.48 14.89
#